data_097bcc94b4084064e82600be96b97915
#
_entry.id   097bcc94b4084064e82600be96b97915
#
_cell.length_a   1.000
_cell.length_b   1.000
_cell.length_c   1.000
_cell.angle_alpha   90.00
_cell.angle_beta   90.00
_cell.angle_gamma   90.00
#
_symmetry.space_group_name_H-M   'P 1'
#
loop_
_entity.id
_entity.type
_entity.pdbx_description
1 polymer ?
#
loop_
_entity_poly.entity_id
_entity_poly.type
_entity_poly.pdbx_seq_one_letter_code
_entity_poly.pdbx_strand_id
1 'polypeptide(L)'
;MVQMDCSVLSGLLAEALVKKLGPSRDACFLCNSGTESVEGALKFARAYTKRPRILAQEGSYHGLSFGALSITHSGNFREDFGPFLPGADFVKFGDIHDLEKKLRSKDVAAFILEPVQGKGVKYPKDDYFPAAQELCRKYGTLIVS
;
A
#
# COMPACT_ATOMS: atom_id res chain seq x y z
N MET A 1 -15.39 -10.43 -18.77
CA MET A 1 -14.45 -9.58 -19.54
C MET A 1 -13.29 -10.45 -19.98
N VAL A 2 -13.03 -10.55 -21.28
CA VAL A 2 -11.91 -11.37 -21.78
C VAL A 2 -10.63 -10.57 -21.55
N GLN A 3 -9.70 -11.11 -20.76
CA GLN A 3 -8.46 -10.40 -20.39
C GLN A 3 -7.42 -10.33 -21.52
N MET A 4 -7.69 -10.96 -22.63
CA MET A 4 -6.76 -11.01 -23.79
C MET A 4 -6.98 -9.86 -24.77
N ASP A 5 -8.10 -9.15 -24.71
CA ASP A 5 -8.44 -8.03 -25.57
C ASP A 5 -8.53 -6.71 -24.79
N CYS A 6 -8.10 -5.62 -25.40
CA CYS A 6 -8.22 -4.28 -24.83
C CYS A 6 -9.64 -3.77 -24.97
N SER A 7 -10.36 -3.61 -23.86
CA SER A 7 -11.68 -2.96 -23.87
C SER A 7 -11.54 -1.44 -24.01
N VAL A 8 -12.25 -0.85 -24.95
CA VAL A 8 -12.32 0.61 -25.12
C VAL A 8 -12.84 1.30 -23.85
N LEU A 9 -13.81 0.71 -23.15
CA LEU A 9 -14.38 1.27 -21.92
C LEU A 9 -13.35 1.33 -20.81
N SER A 10 -12.51 0.29 -20.66
CA SER A 10 -11.42 0.28 -19.69
C SER A 10 -10.39 1.38 -19.99
N GLY A 11 -10.07 1.60 -21.27
CA GLY A 11 -9.17 2.66 -21.71
C GLY A 11 -9.72 4.05 -21.40
N LEU A 12 -10.98 4.31 -21.73
CA LEU A 12 -11.65 5.58 -21.42
C LEU A 12 -11.74 5.86 -19.93
N LEU A 13 -12.04 4.83 -19.12
CA LEU A 13 -12.04 4.96 -17.65
C LEU A 13 -10.64 5.29 -17.12
N ALA A 14 -9.63 4.57 -17.57
CA ALA A 14 -8.24 4.81 -17.17
C ALA A 14 -7.79 6.23 -17.52
N GLU A 15 -8.09 6.71 -18.72
CA GLU A 15 -7.81 8.08 -19.15
C GLU A 15 -8.50 9.12 -18.24
N ALA A 16 -9.78 8.93 -17.94
CA ALA A 16 -10.54 9.82 -17.08
C ALA A 16 -9.97 9.87 -15.65
N LEU A 17 -9.58 8.73 -15.09
CA LEU A 17 -8.96 8.63 -13.77
C LEU A 17 -7.59 9.32 -13.73
N VAL A 18 -6.72 9.06 -14.70
CA VAL A 18 -5.39 9.68 -14.79
C VAL A 18 -5.51 11.20 -14.90
N LYS A 19 -6.40 11.72 -15.77
CA LYS A 19 -6.66 13.16 -15.87
C LYS A 19 -7.13 13.78 -14.55
N LYS A 20 -7.96 13.07 -13.79
CA LYS A 20 -8.48 13.55 -12.50
C LYS A 20 -7.44 13.54 -11.39
N LEU A 21 -6.53 12.57 -11.38
CA LEU A 21 -5.47 12.41 -10.38
C LEU A 21 -4.27 13.36 -10.60
N GLY A 22 -4.21 14.01 -11.75
CA GLY A 22 -3.21 15.03 -12.08
C GLY A 22 -1.91 14.47 -12.67
N PRO A 23 -0.96 15.36 -13.01
CA PRO A 23 0.18 15.07 -13.89
C PRO A 23 1.24 14.11 -13.31
N SER A 24 1.11 13.69 -12.07
CA SER A 24 2.03 12.74 -11.45
C SER A 24 1.60 11.27 -11.62
N ARG A 25 0.55 11.02 -12.42
CA ARG A 25 -0.01 9.68 -12.68
C ARG A 25 -0.18 9.48 -14.18
N ASP A 26 0.43 8.43 -14.72
CA ASP A 26 0.45 8.17 -16.16
C ASP A 26 -0.30 6.89 -16.55
N ALA A 27 -0.63 6.06 -15.60
CA ALA A 27 -1.24 4.76 -15.83
C ALA A 27 -2.28 4.40 -14.79
N CYS A 28 -3.20 3.52 -15.16
CA CYS A 28 -4.21 2.95 -14.28
C CYS A 28 -4.23 1.43 -14.46
N PHE A 29 -4.16 0.71 -13.35
CA PHE A 29 -4.33 -0.74 -13.30
C PHE A 29 -5.69 -1.06 -12.70
N LEU A 30 -6.61 -1.55 -13.51
CA LEU A 30 -7.99 -1.85 -13.11
C LEU A 30 -8.09 -3.25 -12.52
N CYS A 31 -8.77 -3.35 -11.38
CA CYS A 31 -9.05 -4.61 -10.66
C CYS A 31 -10.53 -4.69 -10.32
N ASN A 32 -10.98 -5.84 -9.78
CA ASN A 32 -12.38 -6.03 -9.41
C ASN A 32 -12.66 -5.67 -7.94
N SER A 33 -11.63 -5.52 -7.12
CA SER A 33 -11.80 -5.25 -5.68
C SER A 33 -10.60 -4.51 -5.09
N GLY A 34 -10.79 -3.89 -3.90
CA GLY A 34 -9.72 -3.24 -3.16
C GLY A 34 -8.60 -4.20 -2.76
N THR A 35 -8.94 -5.43 -2.36
CA THR A 35 -7.92 -6.44 -2.01
C THR A 35 -7.05 -6.82 -3.21
N GLU A 36 -7.62 -6.94 -4.41
CA GLU A 36 -6.85 -7.16 -5.64
C GLU A 36 -5.95 -5.97 -6.00
N SER A 37 -6.43 -4.75 -5.78
CA SER A 37 -5.62 -3.54 -5.96
C SER A 37 -4.41 -3.53 -5.04
N VAL A 38 -4.60 -3.93 -3.79
CA VAL A 38 -3.51 -4.08 -2.82
C VAL A 38 -2.53 -5.16 -3.25
N GLU A 39 -3.00 -6.34 -3.67
CA GLU A 39 -2.11 -7.41 -4.22
C GLU A 39 -1.28 -6.90 -5.40
N GLY A 40 -1.90 -6.16 -6.31
CA GLY A 40 -1.22 -5.50 -7.43
C GLY A 40 -0.13 -4.54 -6.94
N ALA A 41 -0.45 -3.67 -5.98
CA ALA A 41 0.50 -2.71 -5.40
C ALA A 41 1.70 -3.40 -4.75
N LEU A 42 1.49 -4.47 -3.97
CA LEU A 42 2.56 -5.27 -3.36
C LEU A 42 3.52 -5.85 -4.40
N LYS A 43 2.95 -6.42 -5.47
CA LYS A 43 3.74 -7.01 -6.57
C LYS A 43 4.50 -5.94 -7.33
N PHE A 44 3.87 -4.83 -7.69
CA PHE A 44 4.54 -3.73 -8.40
C PHE A 44 5.64 -3.11 -7.55
N ALA A 45 5.40 -2.87 -6.27
CA ALA A 45 6.41 -2.32 -5.37
C ALA A 45 7.65 -3.21 -5.28
N ARG A 46 7.49 -4.52 -5.08
CA ARG A 46 8.60 -5.47 -5.05
C ARG A 46 9.31 -5.61 -6.40
N ALA A 47 8.55 -5.66 -7.49
CA ALA A 47 9.12 -5.78 -8.83
C ALA A 47 9.95 -4.55 -9.22
N TYR A 48 9.49 -3.35 -8.87
CA TYR A 48 10.18 -2.09 -9.17
C TYR A 48 11.41 -1.89 -8.29
N THR A 49 11.26 -2.03 -6.96
CA THR A 49 12.35 -1.73 -6.02
C THR A 49 13.35 -2.86 -5.85
N LYS A 50 12.99 -4.08 -6.25
CA LYS A 50 13.75 -5.33 -5.98
C LYS A 50 13.94 -5.61 -4.48
N ARG A 51 13.09 -5.07 -3.63
CA ARG A 51 13.15 -5.19 -2.16
C ARG A 51 12.03 -6.08 -1.65
N PRO A 52 12.27 -6.91 -0.60
CA PRO A 52 11.29 -7.89 -0.14
C PRO A 52 10.27 -7.37 0.87
N ARG A 53 10.65 -6.35 1.68
CA ARG A 53 9.82 -5.94 2.82
C ARG A 53 8.73 -4.95 2.42
N ILE A 54 7.57 -5.11 3.09
CA ILE A 54 6.43 -4.18 3.01
C ILE A 54 6.11 -3.75 4.43
N LEU A 55 5.94 -2.44 4.63
CA LEU A 55 5.45 -1.88 5.88
C LEU A 55 4.00 -1.44 5.73
N ALA A 56 3.20 -1.65 6.76
CA ALA A 56 1.85 -1.09 6.90
C ALA A 56 1.70 -0.43 8.28
N GLN A 57 0.66 0.36 8.48
CA GLN A 57 0.39 0.95 9.81
C GLN A 57 -0.35 -0.03 10.71
N GLU A 58 -0.05 0.01 12.01
CA GLU A 58 -0.89 -0.64 13.01
C GLU A 58 -2.34 -0.11 12.93
N GLY A 59 -3.30 -1.01 13.09
CA GLY A 59 -4.72 -0.69 12.98
C GLY A 59 -5.27 -0.66 11.55
N SER A 60 -4.42 -0.82 10.53
CA SER A 60 -4.81 -0.78 9.12
C SER A 60 -5.65 -1.98 8.68
N TYR A 61 -6.47 -1.75 7.65
CA TYR A 61 -7.22 -2.78 6.94
C TYR A 61 -6.99 -2.63 5.42
N HIS A 62 -6.38 -3.62 4.81
CA HIS A 62 -6.01 -3.59 3.39
C HIS A 62 -6.65 -4.69 2.54
N GLY A 63 -7.47 -5.54 3.15
CA GLY A 63 -8.16 -6.64 2.49
C GLY A 63 -7.85 -8.01 3.10
N LEU A 64 -8.43 -9.05 2.54
CA LEU A 64 -8.44 -10.41 3.11
C LEU A 64 -7.84 -11.48 2.17
N SER A 65 -7.35 -11.14 0.97
CA SER A 65 -6.48 -12.03 0.21
C SER A 65 -5.13 -12.18 0.93
N PHE A 66 -4.36 -13.23 0.67
CA PHE A 66 -3.20 -13.58 1.49
C PHE A 66 -2.15 -12.47 1.60
N GLY A 67 -1.82 -11.77 0.52
CA GLY A 67 -0.89 -10.65 0.57
C GLY A 67 -1.48 -9.45 1.32
N ALA A 68 -2.71 -9.07 1.00
CA ALA A 68 -3.41 -7.97 1.67
C ALA A 68 -3.66 -8.28 3.16
N LEU A 69 -4.00 -9.53 3.51
CA LEU A 69 -4.17 -9.98 4.89
C LEU A 69 -2.86 -9.92 5.67
N SER A 70 -1.73 -10.16 5.00
CA SER A 70 -0.41 -10.09 5.61
C SER A 70 -0.07 -8.69 6.14
N ILE A 71 -0.67 -7.66 5.56
CA ILE A 71 -0.49 -6.24 5.93
C ILE A 71 -1.75 -5.61 6.55
N THR A 72 -2.79 -6.39 6.81
CA THR A 72 -3.95 -6.03 7.63
C THR A 72 -3.62 -6.30 9.08
N HIS A 73 -3.61 -5.26 9.95
CA HIS A 73 -3.09 -5.38 11.32
C HIS A 73 -4.05 -6.09 12.29
N SER A 74 -5.36 -6.03 12.05
CA SER A 74 -6.35 -6.56 13.02
C SER A 74 -6.23 -8.07 13.23
N GLY A 75 -5.97 -8.49 14.45
CA GLY A 75 -5.81 -9.90 14.85
C GLY A 75 -7.00 -10.78 14.47
N ASN A 76 -8.22 -10.27 14.66
CA ASN A 76 -9.45 -11.01 14.35
C ASN A 76 -9.59 -11.45 12.89
N PHE A 77 -8.93 -10.77 11.95
CA PHE A 77 -8.93 -11.16 10.54
C PHE A 77 -7.79 -12.12 10.18
N ARG A 78 -6.80 -12.26 11.06
CA ARG A 78 -5.56 -12.99 10.80
C ARG A 78 -5.53 -14.37 11.47
N GLU A 79 -6.40 -14.58 12.44
CA GLU A 79 -6.49 -15.83 13.18
C GLU A 79 -6.67 -17.01 12.22
N ASP A 80 -5.90 -18.06 12.42
CA ASP A 80 -5.91 -19.33 11.64
C ASP A 80 -5.49 -19.25 10.16
N PHE A 81 -5.09 -18.06 9.64
CA PHE A 81 -4.72 -17.91 8.23
C PHE A 81 -3.20 -17.82 7.97
N GLY A 82 -2.34 -18.05 8.97
CA GLY A 82 -0.89 -18.09 8.75
C GLY A 82 -0.41 -19.35 8.02
N PRO A 83 0.83 -19.34 7.50
CA PRO A 83 1.81 -18.29 7.55
C PRO A 83 1.54 -17.13 6.59
N PHE A 84 1.90 -15.91 7.00
CA PHE A 84 1.71 -14.71 6.18
C PHE A 84 2.87 -14.47 5.22
N LEU A 85 2.69 -13.51 4.32
CA LEU A 85 3.70 -13.10 3.34
C LEU A 85 5.00 -12.69 4.06
N PRO A 86 6.14 -13.35 3.76
CA PRO A 86 7.42 -12.99 4.36
C PRO A 86 7.79 -11.52 4.08
N GLY A 87 8.30 -10.84 5.11
CA GLY A 87 8.70 -9.43 5.03
C GLY A 87 7.57 -8.43 5.21
N ALA A 88 6.34 -8.86 5.52
CA ALA A 88 5.29 -7.97 6.00
C ALA A 88 5.54 -7.58 7.46
N ASP A 89 5.51 -6.28 7.76
CA ASP A 89 5.76 -5.73 9.10
C ASP A 89 4.94 -4.46 9.32
N PHE A 90 4.77 -4.04 10.58
CA PHE A 90 3.91 -2.91 10.94
C PHE A 90 4.69 -1.78 11.61
N VAL A 91 4.26 -0.55 11.33
CA VAL A 91 4.73 0.69 11.96
C VAL A 91 3.67 1.15 12.93
N LYS A 92 4.06 1.58 14.11
CA LYS A 92 3.14 2.18 15.08
C LYS A 92 2.39 3.35 14.44
N PHE A 93 1.08 3.40 14.69
CA PHE A 93 0.22 4.42 14.09
C PHE A 93 0.69 5.84 14.45
N GLY A 94 0.99 6.63 13.42
CA GLY A 94 1.43 8.03 13.59
C GLY A 94 2.83 8.21 14.19
N ASP A 95 3.63 7.16 14.32
CA ASP A 95 4.98 7.23 14.88
C ASP A 95 6.04 7.33 13.77
N ILE A 96 6.51 8.54 13.52
CA ILE A 96 7.52 8.84 12.50
C ILE A 96 8.90 8.25 12.84
N HIS A 97 9.22 8.12 14.13
CA HIS A 97 10.49 7.57 14.58
C HIS A 97 10.53 6.05 14.38
N ASP A 98 9.42 5.35 14.63
CA ASP A 98 9.31 3.91 14.34
C ASP A 98 9.39 3.65 12.83
N LEU A 99 8.74 4.49 12.03
CA LEU A 99 8.86 4.43 10.56
C LEU A 99 10.34 4.58 10.14
N GLU A 100 11.02 5.63 10.57
CA GLU A 100 12.43 5.85 10.20
C GLU A 100 13.32 4.69 10.64
N LYS A 101 13.14 4.19 11.86
CA LYS A 101 13.88 3.02 12.38
C LYS A 101 13.77 1.82 11.44
N LYS A 102 12.57 1.53 10.95
CA LYS A 102 12.31 0.38 10.05
C LYS A 102 12.83 0.61 8.62
N LEU A 103 12.86 1.87 8.16
CA LEU A 103 13.38 2.23 6.84
C LEU A 103 14.91 2.19 6.73
N ARG A 104 15.64 2.29 7.86
CA ARG A 104 17.11 2.29 7.89
C ARG A 104 17.74 1.02 7.30
N SER A 105 17.03 -0.10 7.30
CA SER A 105 17.47 -1.36 6.67
C SER A 105 17.58 -1.27 5.16
N LYS A 106 16.94 -0.30 4.49
CA LYS A 106 16.92 -0.05 3.04
C LYS A 106 16.40 -1.24 2.20
N ASP A 107 15.71 -2.17 2.82
CA ASP A 107 15.12 -3.36 2.18
C ASP A 107 13.60 -3.27 2.04
N VAL A 108 13.01 -2.11 2.39
CA VAL A 108 11.58 -1.86 2.33
C VAL A 108 11.19 -1.40 0.92
N ALA A 109 10.32 -2.18 0.26
CA ALA A 109 9.77 -1.88 -1.06
C ALA A 109 8.72 -0.77 -0.99
N ALA A 110 7.76 -0.89 -0.07
CA ALA A 110 6.69 0.07 0.10
C ALA A 110 6.28 0.23 1.56
N PHE A 111 5.81 1.42 1.89
CA PHE A 111 5.02 1.71 3.07
C PHE A 111 3.58 2.00 2.63
N ILE A 112 2.66 1.13 3.06
CA ILE A 112 1.24 1.21 2.74
C ILE A 112 0.49 1.79 3.93
N LEU A 113 -0.33 2.79 3.68
CA LEU A 113 -1.03 3.53 4.72
C LEU A 113 -2.44 3.94 4.29
N GLU A 114 -3.30 4.14 5.27
CA GLU A 114 -4.59 4.80 5.12
C GLU A 114 -4.46 6.24 5.64
N PRO A 115 -4.73 7.27 4.83
CA PRO A 115 -4.75 8.66 5.32
C PRO A 115 -5.75 8.87 6.47
N VAL A 116 -6.89 8.20 6.36
CA VAL A 116 -7.87 8.03 7.45
C VAL A 116 -8.16 6.54 7.55
N GLN A 117 -7.85 5.93 8.69
CA GLN A 117 -8.19 4.51 8.90
C GLN A 117 -9.70 4.34 8.94
N GLY A 118 -10.24 3.54 8.01
CA GLY A 118 -11.68 3.29 7.91
C GLY A 118 -12.26 2.70 9.19
N LYS A 119 -11.51 1.82 9.85
CA LYS A 119 -11.89 1.29 11.16
C LYS A 119 -11.53 2.28 12.27
N GLY A 120 -12.55 2.92 12.84
CA GLY A 120 -12.40 3.84 13.98
C GLY A 120 -12.11 5.29 13.61
N VAL A 121 -12.08 5.62 12.29
CA VAL A 121 -11.90 6.99 11.79
C VAL A 121 -10.69 7.67 12.44
N LYS A 122 -9.56 6.99 12.46
CA LYS A 122 -8.31 7.49 13.04
C LYS A 122 -7.45 8.15 11.97
N TYR A 123 -6.88 9.27 12.30
CA TYR A 123 -5.89 9.98 11.47
C TYR A 123 -4.71 10.41 12.35
N PRO A 124 -3.48 10.41 11.82
CA PRO A 124 -2.32 10.88 12.55
C PRO A 124 -2.31 12.42 12.62
N LYS A 125 -1.35 12.99 13.33
CA LYS A 125 -1.14 14.44 13.35
C LYS A 125 -0.86 14.97 11.94
N ASP A 126 -1.17 16.24 11.70
CA ASP A 126 -1.16 16.87 10.37
C ASP A 126 0.23 16.85 9.68
N ASP A 127 1.31 16.83 10.44
CA ASP A 127 2.69 16.78 9.93
C ASP A 127 3.21 15.39 9.59
N TYR A 128 2.48 14.33 9.97
CA TYR A 128 2.94 12.95 9.80
C TYR A 128 3.11 12.54 8.33
N PHE A 129 2.12 12.82 7.49
CA PHE A 129 2.18 12.37 6.08
C PHE A 129 3.29 13.05 5.28
N PRO A 130 3.48 14.38 5.36
CA PRO A 130 4.63 15.03 4.73
C PRO A 130 5.97 14.44 5.20
N ALA A 131 6.13 14.23 6.51
CA ALA A 131 7.34 13.64 7.07
C ALA A 131 7.55 12.19 6.61
N ALA A 132 6.50 11.37 6.58
CA ALA A 132 6.56 9.99 6.09
C ALA A 132 6.94 9.95 4.60
N GLN A 133 6.41 10.86 3.79
CA GLN A 133 6.74 10.97 2.37
C GLN A 133 8.22 11.33 2.16
N GLU A 134 8.74 12.27 2.96
CA GLU A 134 10.15 12.66 2.90
C GLU A 134 11.07 11.51 3.30
N LEU A 135 10.75 10.80 4.40
CA LEU A 135 11.51 9.63 4.84
C LEU A 135 11.49 8.52 3.77
N CYS A 136 10.33 8.20 3.23
CA CYS A 136 10.24 7.17 2.20
C CYS A 136 11.07 7.55 0.97
N ARG A 137 11.05 8.81 0.55
CA ARG A 137 11.92 9.30 -0.54
C ARG A 137 13.40 9.18 -0.20
N LYS A 138 13.81 9.58 1.02
CA LYS A 138 15.19 9.47 1.52
C LYS A 138 15.72 8.05 1.48
N TYR A 139 14.89 7.07 1.82
CA TYR A 139 15.28 5.66 1.87
C TYR A 139 14.94 4.87 0.60
N GLY A 140 14.36 5.51 -0.41
CA GLY A 140 13.99 4.87 -1.69
C GLY A 140 12.87 3.85 -1.53
N THR A 141 11.92 4.09 -0.63
CA THR A 141 10.73 3.29 -0.37
C THR A 141 9.53 3.95 -1.05
N LEU A 142 8.68 3.17 -1.70
CA LEU A 142 7.44 3.70 -2.29
C LEU A 142 6.39 3.97 -1.21
N ILE A 143 5.57 5.00 -1.42
CA ILE A 143 4.35 5.20 -0.63
C ILE A 143 3.15 4.73 -1.45
N VAL A 144 2.24 4.00 -0.79
CA VAL A 144 0.96 3.55 -1.31
C VAL A 144 -0.15 4.01 -0.35
N SER A 145 -1.13 4.75 -0.87
CA SER A 145 -2.29 5.25 -0.09
C SER A 145 -3.60 5.04 -0.84
#